data_90813f10031b938af7c4f34611a65667
#
_entry.id   90813f10031b938af7c4f34611a65667
#
_cell.length_a   1.000
_cell.length_b   1.000
_cell.length_c   1.000
_cell.angle_alpha   90.00
_cell.angle_beta   90.00
_cell.angle_gamma   90.00
#
_symmetry.space_group_name_H-M   'P 1'
#
loop_
_entity.id
_entity.type
_entity.pdbx_description
1 polymer ?
#
loop_
_entity_poly.entity_id
_entity_poly.type
_entity_poly.pdbx_seq_one_letter_code
_entity_poly.pdbx_strand_id
1 'polypeptide(L)'
;FALLIAIIHAVIVFVAAVRISSTRPPSSAIAWVLALAFMPFIGITWFLLIGAGRLPLHRRLKQGEVNRLALERTENLDAVGHSDAWPPYLGTGVELTRRLGALPMVGGNRWRLHPDYDANFTAMADDIDLATEMVNVEFYILVLDPVTQPVFDAMARAVQRGVRVRVMSDHVASLRNANHKGTLKALKDMGAEYEAMLPLRPFKGQWQRPDLRNHRKLIT
;
A
#
# COMPACT_ATOMS: atom_id res chain seq x y z
N PHE A 1 36.36 18.30 26.35
CA PHE A 1 35.51 18.43 25.16
C PHE A 1 35.29 17.08 24.49
N ALA A 2 36.36 16.31 24.16
CA ALA A 2 36.24 15.00 23.53
C ALA A 2 35.44 13.99 24.38
N LEU A 3 35.66 13.92 25.68
CA LEU A 3 34.90 13.05 26.59
C LEU A 3 33.41 13.38 26.60
N LEU A 4 33.04 14.65 26.58
CA LEU A 4 31.62 15.07 26.51
C LEU A 4 30.96 14.60 25.21
N ILE A 5 31.65 14.75 24.08
CA ILE A 5 31.14 14.26 22.79
C ILE A 5 30.96 12.75 22.81
N ALA A 6 31.92 12.00 23.36
CA ALA A 6 31.86 10.55 23.48
C ALA A 6 30.67 10.08 24.34
N ILE A 7 30.43 10.77 25.47
CA ILE A 7 29.28 10.49 26.36
C ILE A 7 27.96 10.78 25.63
N ILE A 8 27.84 11.92 24.96
CA ILE A 8 26.63 12.28 24.20
C ILE A 8 26.37 11.23 23.11
N HIS A 9 27.41 10.83 22.38
CA HIS A 9 27.29 9.79 21.36
C HIS A 9 26.85 8.45 21.95
N ALA A 10 27.44 8.01 23.04
CA ALA A 10 27.06 6.77 23.72
C ALA A 10 25.59 6.80 24.18
N VAL A 11 25.10 7.93 24.70
CA VAL A 11 23.69 8.12 25.08
C VAL A 11 22.78 8.03 23.84
N ILE A 12 23.14 8.69 22.74
CA ILE A 12 22.38 8.63 21.48
C ILE A 12 22.27 7.18 20.99
N VAL A 13 23.39 6.46 20.95
CA VAL A 13 23.42 5.05 20.52
C VAL A 13 22.56 4.18 21.44
N PHE A 14 22.66 4.35 22.75
CA PHE A 14 21.86 3.61 23.73
C PHE A 14 20.35 3.85 23.55
N VAL A 15 19.93 5.12 23.49
CA VAL A 15 18.53 5.48 23.29
C VAL A 15 18.02 4.96 21.94
N ALA A 16 18.84 5.07 20.89
CA ALA A 16 18.51 4.53 19.57
C ALA A 16 18.38 3.01 19.62
N ALA A 17 19.28 2.29 20.30
CA ALA A 17 19.22 0.85 20.44
C ALA A 17 17.92 0.39 21.11
N VAL A 18 17.52 1.01 22.20
CA VAL A 18 16.26 0.71 22.89
C VAL A 18 15.05 0.98 22.00
N ARG A 19 15.01 2.13 21.32
CA ARG A 19 13.88 2.55 20.47
C ARG A 19 13.77 1.73 19.18
N ILE A 20 14.90 1.41 18.57
CA ILE A 20 14.95 0.68 17.30
C ILE A 20 14.61 -0.78 17.53
N SER A 21 15.16 -1.43 18.57
CA SER A 21 14.89 -2.84 18.86
C SER A 21 13.44 -3.12 19.23
N SER A 22 12.73 -2.15 19.82
CA SER A 22 11.30 -2.30 20.15
C SER A 22 10.36 -2.11 18.96
N THR A 23 10.85 -1.59 17.82
CA THR A 23 9.98 -1.18 16.69
C THR A 23 10.35 -1.81 15.35
N ARG A 24 11.42 -2.61 15.29
CA ARG A 24 11.96 -3.17 14.05
C ARG A 24 12.29 -4.65 14.16
N PRO A 25 12.29 -5.36 13.01
CA PRO A 25 12.84 -6.71 12.94
C PRO A 25 14.31 -6.71 13.39
N PRO A 26 14.78 -7.78 14.07
CA PRO A 26 16.11 -7.83 14.68
C PRO A 26 17.26 -7.49 13.73
N SER A 27 17.23 -8.01 12.51
CA SER A 27 18.27 -7.74 11.49
C SER A 27 18.37 -6.25 11.14
N SER A 28 17.24 -5.60 10.94
CA SER A 28 17.21 -4.15 10.67
C SER A 28 17.60 -3.33 11.89
N ALA A 29 17.23 -3.77 13.09
CA ALA A 29 17.60 -3.09 14.32
C ALA A 29 19.12 -3.12 14.53
N ILE A 30 19.75 -4.30 14.39
CA ILE A 30 21.20 -4.45 14.51
C ILE A 30 21.92 -3.58 13.48
N ALA A 31 21.52 -3.62 12.21
CA ALA A 31 22.15 -2.82 11.16
C ALA A 31 22.13 -1.31 11.48
N TRP A 32 21.00 -0.79 11.96
CA TRP A 32 20.90 0.62 12.33
C TRP A 32 21.71 0.98 13.57
N VAL A 33 21.71 0.13 14.60
CA VAL A 33 22.50 0.36 15.82
C VAL A 33 23.99 0.38 15.48
N LEU A 34 24.47 -0.54 14.66
CA LEU A 34 25.86 -0.57 14.19
C LEU A 34 26.20 0.68 13.36
N ALA A 35 25.33 1.08 12.44
CA ALA A 35 25.53 2.29 11.65
C ALA A 35 25.64 3.53 12.52
N LEU A 36 24.81 3.68 13.55
CA LEU A 36 24.84 4.80 14.49
C LEU A 36 26.07 4.76 15.39
N ALA A 37 26.53 3.57 15.81
CA ALA A 37 27.67 3.39 16.68
C ALA A 37 29.02 3.71 15.97
N PHE A 38 29.18 3.21 14.74
CA PHE A 38 30.45 3.31 14.02
C PHE A 38 30.54 4.49 13.05
N MET A 39 29.41 5.01 12.61
CA MET A 39 29.33 6.10 11.62
C MET A 39 28.32 7.18 12.08
N PRO A 40 28.56 7.88 13.21
CA PRO A 40 27.54 8.70 13.87
C PRO A 40 26.91 9.74 12.95
N PHE A 41 27.69 10.53 12.23
CA PHE A 41 27.15 11.58 11.36
C PHE A 41 26.37 11.00 10.16
N ILE A 42 26.95 10.01 9.49
CA ILE A 42 26.34 9.34 8.34
C ILE A 42 25.14 8.52 8.81
N GLY A 43 25.29 7.75 9.88
CA GLY A 43 24.23 6.91 10.46
C GLY A 43 23.02 7.72 10.91
N ILE A 44 23.23 8.84 11.62
CA ILE A 44 22.14 9.72 12.05
C ILE A 44 21.44 10.34 10.84
N THR A 45 22.19 10.86 9.88
CA THR A 45 21.62 11.47 8.67
C THR A 45 20.75 10.46 7.90
N TRP A 46 21.28 9.28 7.63
CA TRP A 46 20.53 8.23 6.94
C TRP A 46 19.36 7.70 7.78
N PHE A 47 19.53 7.59 9.09
CA PHE A 47 18.44 7.19 9.97
C PHE A 47 17.27 8.18 9.93
N LEU A 48 17.55 9.49 9.92
CA LEU A 48 16.52 10.52 9.81
C LEU A 48 15.83 10.52 8.44
N LEU A 49 16.58 10.25 7.37
CA LEU A 49 16.04 10.23 6.00
C LEU A 49 15.22 8.97 5.69
N ILE A 50 15.72 7.80 6.06
CA ILE A 50 15.09 6.51 5.70
C ILE A 50 14.85 5.60 6.90
N GLY A 51 15.45 5.89 8.04
CA GLY A 51 15.33 5.11 9.27
C GLY A 51 13.98 5.27 9.98
N ALA A 52 13.30 6.39 9.90
CA ALA A 52 12.01 6.58 10.55
C ALA A 52 10.88 5.85 9.79
N GLY A 53 10.52 4.64 10.24
CA GLY A 53 9.50 3.79 9.59
C GLY A 53 8.05 4.24 9.75
N ARG A 54 7.80 5.49 10.14
CA ARG A 54 6.45 5.99 10.40
C ARG A 54 5.92 6.79 9.21
N LEU A 55 4.66 6.50 8.86
CA LEU A 55 3.92 7.34 7.93
C LEU A 55 3.78 8.77 8.50
N PRO A 56 3.71 9.79 7.64
CA PRO A 56 3.41 11.16 8.05
C PRO A 56 2.14 11.23 8.93
N LEU A 57 2.12 12.15 9.88
CA LEU A 57 1.04 12.25 10.88
C LEU A 57 -0.36 12.32 10.22
N HIS A 58 -0.53 13.14 9.19
CA HIS A 58 -1.81 13.31 8.50
C HIS A 58 -2.31 11.99 7.88
N ARG A 59 -1.40 11.13 7.38
CA ARG A 59 -1.77 9.81 6.84
C ARG A 59 -2.17 8.83 7.94
N ARG A 60 -1.49 8.89 9.08
CA ARG A 60 -1.86 8.05 10.23
C ARG A 60 -3.23 8.44 10.79
N LEU A 61 -3.50 9.75 10.88
CA LEU A 61 -4.81 10.24 11.33
C LEU A 61 -5.92 9.81 10.36
N LYS A 62 -5.70 10.01 9.05
CA LYS A 62 -6.65 9.56 8.02
C LYS A 62 -6.86 8.05 8.04
N GLN A 63 -5.80 7.25 8.22
CA GLN A 63 -5.93 5.80 8.35
C GLN A 63 -6.73 5.41 9.60
N GLY A 64 -6.52 6.10 10.73
CA GLY A 64 -7.30 5.90 11.94
C GLY A 64 -8.78 6.18 11.72
N GLU A 65 -9.13 7.26 11.01
CA GLU A 65 -10.50 7.59 10.65
C GLU A 65 -11.14 6.53 9.73
N VAL A 66 -10.42 6.10 8.70
CA VAL A 66 -10.88 5.03 7.79
C VAL A 66 -11.10 3.72 8.54
N ASN A 67 -10.18 3.35 9.44
CA ASN A 67 -10.34 2.15 10.26
C ASN A 67 -11.55 2.23 11.18
N ARG A 68 -11.78 3.39 11.80
CA ARG A 68 -12.97 3.61 12.65
C ARG A 68 -14.26 3.46 11.85
N LEU A 69 -14.34 4.12 10.69
CA LEU A 69 -15.51 4.03 9.80
C LEU A 69 -15.73 2.59 9.30
N ALA A 70 -14.65 1.86 9.00
CA ALA A 70 -14.73 0.47 8.59
C ALA A 70 -15.30 -0.40 9.72
N LEU A 71 -14.82 -0.25 10.95
CA LEU A 71 -15.34 -0.97 12.12
C LEU A 71 -16.83 -0.65 12.36
N GLU A 72 -17.19 0.63 12.38
CA GLU A 72 -18.58 1.06 12.57
C GLU A 72 -19.53 0.47 11.52
N ARG A 73 -19.13 0.48 10.24
CA ARG A 73 -19.93 -0.06 9.14
C ARG A 73 -19.99 -1.58 9.10
N THR A 74 -19.08 -2.25 9.76
CA THR A 74 -18.98 -3.72 9.78
C THR A 74 -19.42 -4.34 11.11
N GLU A 75 -19.85 -3.52 12.08
CA GLU A 75 -20.26 -3.99 13.41
C GLU A 75 -21.38 -5.04 13.35
N ASN A 76 -22.29 -4.91 12.40
CA ASN A 76 -23.42 -5.81 12.22
C ASN A 76 -23.17 -6.91 11.16
N LEU A 77 -21.97 -7.00 10.60
CA LEU A 77 -21.62 -8.01 9.58
C LEU A 77 -21.11 -9.33 10.20
N ASP A 78 -21.34 -9.55 11.48
CA ASP A 78 -20.91 -10.73 12.23
C ASP A 78 -21.63 -12.03 11.88
N ALA A 79 -22.13 -12.11 10.68
CA ALA A 79 -23.06 -13.13 10.30
C ALA A 79 -22.44 -14.44 9.82
N VAL A 80 -21.12 -14.58 9.81
CA VAL A 80 -20.54 -15.90 9.54
C VAL A 80 -20.36 -16.62 10.86
N GLY A 81 -21.42 -17.29 11.27
CA GLY A 81 -21.35 -18.23 12.38
C GLY A 81 -20.22 -19.23 12.19
N HIS A 82 -19.60 -19.62 13.29
CA HIS A 82 -18.66 -20.72 13.30
C HIS A 82 -19.37 -21.95 12.71
N SER A 83 -18.79 -22.52 11.67
CA SER A 83 -19.26 -23.82 11.16
C SER A 83 -18.63 -24.93 12.00
N ASP A 84 -19.42 -25.86 12.48
CA ASP A 84 -18.93 -27.07 13.16
C ASP A 84 -17.98 -27.91 12.28
N ALA A 85 -18.02 -27.68 10.97
CA ALA A 85 -17.12 -28.29 9.99
C ALA A 85 -15.71 -27.63 9.94
N TRP A 86 -15.48 -26.54 10.68
CA TRP A 86 -14.17 -25.89 10.68
C TRP A 86 -13.18 -26.57 11.62
N PRO A 87 -11.90 -26.67 11.22
CA PRO A 87 -10.87 -27.05 12.16
C PRO A 87 -10.86 -26.13 13.40
N PRO A 88 -10.67 -26.65 14.62
CA PRO A 88 -10.75 -25.85 15.85
C PRO A 88 -9.84 -24.61 15.85
N TYR A 89 -8.67 -24.69 15.20
CA TYR A 89 -7.72 -23.57 15.10
C TYR A 89 -8.24 -22.41 14.24
N LEU A 90 -9.17 -22.64 13.32
CA LEU A 90 -9.68 -21.60 12.44
C LEU A 90 -10.51 -20.58 13.21
N GLY A 91 -11.37 -21.03 14.11
CA GLY A 91 -12.14 -20.14 14.99
C GLY A 91 -11.23 -19.22 15.83
N THR A 92 -10.18 -19.79 16.42
CA THR A 92 -9.18 -19.01 17.15
C THR A 92 -8.47 -18.00 16.25
N GLY A 93 -8.12 -18.38 15.01
CA GLY A 93 -7.48 -17.50 14.04
C GLY A 93 -8.39 -16.34 13.62
N VAL A 94 -9.67 -16.59 13.37
CA VAL A 94 -10.68 -15.57 13.05
C VAL A 94 -10.83 -14.58 14.19
N GLU A 95 -10.99 -15.07 15.43
CA GLU A 95 -11.12 -14.20 16.60
C GLU A 95 -9.87 -13.36 16.85
N LEU A 96 -8.67 -13.95 16.72
CA LEU A 96 -7.41 -13.21 16.84
C LEU A 96 -7.30 -12.12 15.79
N THR A 97 -7.60 -12.44 14.53
CA THR A 97 -7.55 -11.49 13.40
C THR A 97 -8.50 -10.31 13.64
N ARG A 98 -9.69 -10.60 14.15
CA ARG A 98 -10.68 -9.58 14.50
C ARG A 98 -10.20 -8.66 15.62
N ARG A 99 -9.63 -9.20 16.69
CA ARG A 99 -9.06 -8.42 17.82
C ARG A 99 -7.89 -7.54 17.38
N LEU A 100 -7.18 -7.93 16.35
CA LEU A 100 -6.09 -7.12 15.76
C LEU A 100 -6.58 -6.00 14.85
N GLY A 101 -7.89 -5.76 14.75
CA GLY A 101 -8.49 -4.68 13.97
C GLY A 101 -8.71 -5.01 12.50
N ALA A 102 -8.74 -6.31 12.15
CA ALA A 102 -9.16 -6.74 10.82
C ALA A 102 -10.69 -6.67 10.67
N LEU A 103 -11.15 -6.62 9.43
CA LEU A 103 -12.56 -6.71 9.11
C LEU A 103 -13.13 -8.09 9.51
N PRO A 104 -14.44 -8.18 9.83
CA PRO A 104 -15.06 -9.46 10.15
C PRO A 104 -14.98 -10.40 8.95
N MET A 105 -14.93 -11.69 9.22
CA MET A 105 -15.04 -12.71 8.20
C MET A 105 -16.49 -12.78 7.73
N VAL A 106 -16.70 -12.67 6.42
CA VAL A 106 -18.04 -12.72 5.80
C VAL A 106 -18.15 -13.89 4.84
N GLY A 107 -19.32 -14.49 4.77
CA GLY A 107 -19.64 -15.56 3.82
C GLY A 107 -20.26 -15.06 2.52
N GLY A 108 -20.70 -16.03 1.70
CA GLY A 108 -21.37 -15.71 0.44
C GLY A 108 -20.45 -15.24 -0.69
N ASN A 109 -19.14 -15.24 -0.48
CA ASN A 109 -18.17 -14.85 -1.48
C ASN A 109 -18.09 -15.89 -2.60
N ARG A 110 -18.04 -15.42 -3.84
CA ARG A 110 -17.68 -16.23 -5.01
C ARG A 110 -16.27 -15.84 -5.43
N TRP A 111 -15.49 -16.82 -5.87
CA TRP A 111 -14.16 -16.57 -6.38
C TRP A 111 -13.91 -17.37 -7.65
N ARG A 112 -13.05 -16.87 -8.52
CA ARG A 112 -12.56 -17.55 -9.71
C ARG A 112 -11.05 -17.31 -9.79
N LEU A 113 -10.31 -18.38 -10.01
CA LEU A 113 -8.88 -18.31 -10.27
C LEU A 113 -8.66 -18.31 -11.78
N HIS A 114 -7.88 -17.34 -12.27
CA HIS A 114 -7.45 -17.27 -13.66
C HIS A 114 -5.97 -17.65 -13.75
N PRO A 115 -5.63 -18.90 -14.09
CA PRO A 115 -4.24 -19.37 -14.17
C PRO A 115 -3.53 -18.90 -15.43
N ASP A 116 -4.26 -18.58 -16.48
CA ASP A 116 -3.73 -18.05 -17.73
C ASP A 116 -3.51 -16.54 -17.64
N TYR A 117 -2.30 -16.11 -18.03
CA TYR A 117 -1.89 -14.71 -17.88
C TYR A 117 -2.68 -13.77 -18.81
N ASP A 118 -2.82 -14.13 -20.08
CA ASP A 118 -3.51 -13.28 -21.07
C ASP A 118 -5.03 -13.30 -20.85
N ALA A 119 -5.60 -14.44 -20.55
CA ALA A 119 -7.00 -14.58 -20.19
C ALA A 119 -7.39 -13.76 -18.95
N ASN A 120 -6.46 -13.53 -18.04
CA ASN A 120 -6.70 -12.70 -16.87
C ASN A 120 -6.98 -11.23 -17.24
N PHE A 121 -6.25 -10.65 -18.21
CA PHE A 121 -6.51 -9.28 -18.68
C PHE A 121 -7.85 -9.16 -19.42
N THR A 122 -8.22 -10.19 -20.18
CA THR A 122 -9.54 -10.26 -20.81
C THR A 122 -10.64 -10.29 -19.76
N ALA A 123 -10.51 -11.14 -18.74
CA ALA A 123 -11.48 -11.22 -17.64
C ALA A 123 -11.59 -9.90 -16.85
N MET A 124 -10.48 -9.20 -16.61
CA MET A 124 -10.50 -7.85 -16.00
C MET A 124 -11.25 -6.85 -16.87
N ALA A 125 -11.05 -6.89 -18.20
CA ALA A 125 -11.75 -6.01 -19.13
C ALA A 125 -13.26 -6.31 -19.16
N ASP A 126 -13.65 -7.59 -19.16
CA ASP A 126 -15.05 -8.01 -19.10
C ASP A 126 -15.73 -7.54 -17.80
N ASP A 127 -15.06 -7.67 -16.66
CA ASP A 127 -15.59 -7.19 -15.38
C ASP A 127 -15.74 -5.66 -15.35
N ILE A 128 -14.81 -4.90 -15.95
CA ILE A 128 -14.91 -3.44 -16.10
C ILE A 128 -16.09 -3.06 -17.02
N ASP A 129 -16.33 -3.84 -18.08
CA ASP A 129 -17.45 -3.59 -18.98
C ASP A 129 -18.82 -3.81 -18.32
N LEU A 130 -18.89 -4.61 -17.27
CA LEU A 130 -20.11 -4.81 -16.46
C LEU A 130 -20.36 -3.68 -15.44
N ALA A 131 -19.38 -2.83 -15.18
CA ALA A 131 -19.53 -1.77 -14.19
C ALA A 131 -20.56 -0.72 -14.62
N THR A 132 -21.41 -0.28 -13.67
CA THR A 132 -22.50 0.69 -13.90
C THR A 132 -22.31 2.01 -13.18
N GLU A 133 -21.56 2.04 -12.08
CA GLU A 133 -21.40 3.24 -11.25
C GLU A 133 -19.94 3.71 -11.20
N MET A 134 -19.04 2.79 -10.86
CA MET A 134 -17.66 3.14 -10.56
C MET A 134 -16.70 1.98 -10.81
N VAL A 135 -15.50 2.30 -11.28
CA VAL A 135 -14.35 1.41 -11.38
C VAL A 135 -13.17 2.04 -10.65
N ASN A 136 -12.62 1.33 -9.67
CA ASN A 136 -11.39 1.75 -8.99
C ASN A 136 -10.27 0.78 -9.36
N VAL A 137 -9.19 1.31 -9.88
CA VAL A 137 -8.01 0.56 -10.31
C VAL A 137 -6.81 0.98 -9.47
N GLU A 138 -6.24 0.05 -8.73
CA GLU A 138 -5.06 0.28 -7.91
C GLU A 138 -3.98 -0.74 -8.28
N PHE A 139 -2.85 -0.25 -8.81
CA PHE A 139 -1.72 -1.11 -9.15
C PHE A 139 -0.40 -0.52 -8.66
N TYR A 140 0.54 -1.40 -8.29
CA TYR A 140 1.92 -0.99 -8.01
C TYR A 140 2.57 -0.39 -9.24
N ILE A 141 2.47 -1.09 -10.36
CA ILE A 141 2.92 -0.65 -11.68
C ILE A 141 1.74 -0.77 -12.64
N LEU A 142 1.40 0.32 -13.29
CA LEU A 142 0.39 0.34 -14.35
C LEU A 142 1.05 0.88 -15.62
N VAL A 143 1.00 0.11 -16.68
CA VAL A 143 1.59 0.44 -17.98
C VAL A 143 0.62 0.10 -19.08
N LEU A 144 0.47 1.01 -20.02
CA LEU A 144 -0.21 0.74 -21.29
C LEU A 144 0.78 0.07 -22.26
N ASP A 145 0.49 -1.17 -22.59
CA ASP A 145 1.21 -2.01 -23.55
C ASP A 145 0.23 -2.94 -24.28
N PRO A 146 0.66 -3.73 -25.25
CA PRO A 146 -0.24 -4.62 -25.99
C PRO A 146 -1.01 -5.63 -25.13
N VAL A 147 -0.44 -6.07 -24.00
CA VAL A 147 -1.06 -7.04 -23.08
C VAL A 147 -2.15 -6.37 -22.24
N THR A 148 -1.89 -5.18 -21.74
CA THR A 148 -2.82 -4.44 -20.88
C THR A 148 -3.82 -3.60 -21.66
N GLN A 149 -3.65 -3.44 -22.97
CA GLN A 149 -4.53 -2.67 -23.85
C GLN A 149 -6.03 -2.99 -23.66
N PRO A 150 -6.47 -4.27 -23.56
CA PRO A 150 -7.88 -4.59 -23.36
C PRO A 150 -8.47 -3.93 -22.09
N VAL A 151 -7.70 -3.86 -21.01
CA VAL A 151 -8.12 -3.23 -19.76
C VAL A 151 -8.26 -1.71 -19.93
N PHE A 152 -7.32 -1.06 -20.63
CA PHE A 152 -7.42 0.38 -20.93
C PHE A 152 -8.60 0.70 -21.84
N ASP A 153 -8.87 -0.13 -22.84
CA ASP A 153 -10.02 0.04 -23.71
C ASP A 153 -11.34 -0.14 -22.96
N ALA A 154 -11.42 -1.10 -22.04
CA ALA A 154 -12.58 -1.28 -21.17
C ALA A 154 -12.80 -0.09 -20.23
N MET A 155 -11.73 0.47 -19.63
CA MET A 155 -11.81 1.70 -18.85
C MET A 155 -12.33 2.87 -19.69
N ALA A 156 -11.85 3.03 -20.92
CA ALA A 156 -12.33 4.07 -21.83
C ALA A 156 -13.82 3.92 -22.14
N ARG A 157 -14.28 2.67 -22.45
CA ARG A 157 -15.71 2.37 -22.64
C ARG A 157 -16.54 2.66 -21.40
N ALA A 158 -16.01 2.34 -20.20
CA ALA A 158 -16.68 2.63 -18.94
C ALA A 158 -16.89 4.15 -18.77
N VAL A 159 -15.86 4.97 -19.00
CA VAL A 159 -15.99 6.45 -18.98
C VAL A 159 -17.03 6.94 -19.98
N GLN A 160 -17.04 6.40 -21.22
CA GLN A 160 -18.03 6.76 -22.24
C GLN A 160 -19.48 6.43 -21.83
N ARG A 161 -19.66 5.39 -21.02
CA ARG A 161 -20.97 5.03 -20.43
C ARG A 161 -21.35 5.92 -19.23
N GLY A 162 -20.49 6.84 -18.81
CA GLY A 162 -20.70 7.69 -17.63
C GLY A 162 -20.26 7.05 -16.31
N VAL A 163 -19.59 5.90 -16.35
CA VAL A 163 -19.02 5.22 -15.18
C VAL A 163 -17.81 6.01 -14.69
N ARG A 164 -17.74 6.25 -13.40
CA ARG A 164 -16.60 6.96 -12.80
C ARG A 164 -15.39 6.03 -12.69
N VAL A 165 -14.34 6.30 -13.45
CA VAL A 165 -13.10 5.52 -13.44
C VAL A 165 -12.02 6.25 -12.66
N ARG A 166 -11.53 5.63 -11.58
CA ARG A 166 -10.45 6.16 -10.73
C ARG A 166 -9.27 5.21 -10.75
N VAL A 167 -8.10 5.75 -11.01
CA VAL A 167 -6.87 4.97 -11.18
C VAL A 167 -5.79 5.48 -10.24
N MET A 168 -5.15 4.57 -9.52
CA MET A 168 -3.97 4.85 -8.72
C MET A 168 -2.82 3.93 -9.07
N SER A 169 -1.61 4.49 -9.19
CA SER A 169 -0.38 3.68 -9.27
C SER A 169 0.74 4.29 -8.43
N ASP A 170 1.70 3.44 -8.04
CA ASP A 170 2.84 3.91 -7.26
C ASP A 170 3.70 4.87 -8.10
N HIS A 171 4.00 6.05 -7.53
CA HIS A 171 4.71 7.10 -8.24
C HIS A 171 6.10 6.67 -8.71
N VAL A 172 6.91 6.10 -7.81
CA VAL A 172 8.31 5.75 -8.11
C VAL A 172 8.41 4.51 -8.99
N ALA A 173 7.57 3.51 -8.74
CA ALA A 173 7.54 2.30 -9.54
C ALA A 173 7.10 2.58 -10.98
N SER A 174 6.09 3.41 -11.16
CA SER A 174 5.58 3.77 -12.48
C SER A 174 6.54 4.63 -13.30
N LEU A 175 7.33 5.51 -12.66
CA LEU A 175 8.33 6.33 -13.35
C LEU A 175 9.42 5.53 -14.09
N ARG A 176 9.69 4.30 -13.64
CA ARG A 176 10.73 3.45 -14.25
C ARG A 176 10.28 2.76 -15.53
N ASN A 177 9.01 2.85 -15.88
CA ASN A 177 8.49 2.19 -17.08
C ASN A 177 8.67 3.05 -18.32
N ALA A 178 9.07 2.42 -19.41
CA ALA A 178 9.35 3.09 -20.67
C ALA A 178 8.14 3.88 -21.21
N ASN A 179 6.92 3.34 -21.06
CA ASN A 179 5.69 3.98 -21.54
C ASN A 179 4.92 4.74 -20.45
N HIS A 180 5.58 5.17 -19.36
CA HIS A 180 4.88 5.90 -18.28
C HIS A 180 4.13 7.14 -18.77
N LYS A 181 4.76 7.96 -19.61
CA LYS A 181 4.13 9.16 -20.16
C LYS A 181 2.94 8.85 -21.07
N GLY A 182 3.05 7.81 -21.90
CA GLY A 182 1.95 7.34 -22.76
C GLY A 182 0.78 6.82 -21.95
N THR A 183 1.05 6.07 -20.87
CA THR A 183 0.05 5.58 -19.92
C THR A 183 -0.74 6.73 -19.29
N LEU A 184 -0.04 7.75 -18.76
CA LEU A 184 -0.68 8.91 -18.14
C LEU A 184 -1.49 9.72 -19.16
N LYS A 185 -0.97 9.85 -20.39
CA LYS A 185 -1.70 10.49 -21.49
C LYS A 185 -2.97 9.76 -21.82
N ALA A 186 -2.92 8.44 -21.97
CA ALA A 186 -4.09 7.62 -22.27
C ALA A 186 -5.17 7.73 -21.18
N LEU A 187 -4.78 7.67 -19.89
CA LEU A 187 -5.71 7.86 -18.77
C LEU A 187 -6.38 9.24 -18.80
N LYS A 188 -5.61 10.29 -19.10
CA LYS A 188 -6.13 11.65 -19.22
C LYS A 188 -7.08 11.77 -20.41
N ASP A 189 -6.67 11.26 -21.58
CA ASP A 189 -7.43 11.39 -22.83
C ASP A 189 -8.79 10.66 -22.75
N MET A 190 -8.87 9.54 -22.02
CA MET A 190 -10.14 8.85 -21.79
C MET A 190 -11.02 9.50 -20.73
N GLY A 191 -10.48 10.44 -19.93
CA GLY A 191 -11.22 11.09 -18.85
C GLY A 191 -11.20 10.37 -17.50
N ALA A 192 -10.30 9.41 -17.30
CA ALA A 192 -10.13 8.76 -16.01
C ALA A 192 -9.47 9.68 -14.97
N GLU A 193 -9.92 9.60 -13.72
CA GLU A 193 -9.29 10.31 -12.59
C GLU A 193 -8.03 9.54 -12.18
N TYR A 194 -6.87 10.15 -12.31
CA TYR A 194 -5.59 9.52 -11.93
C TYR A 194 -4.93 10.21 -10.74
N GLU A 195 -4.46 9.41 -9.79
CA GLU A 195 -3.65 9.89 -8.65
C GLU A 195 -2.39 9.03 -8.46
N ALA A 196 -1.24 9.72 -8.34
CA ALA A 196 0.02 9.05 -8.04
C ALA A 196 0.12 8.72 -6.55
N MET A 197 0.22 7.45 -6.21
CA MET A 197 0.36 7.01 -4.83
C MET A 197 1.79 7.18 -4.33
N LEU A 198 1.94 7.56 -3.05
CA LEU A 198 3.21 7.75 -2.37
C LEU A 198 4.19 8.63 -3.18
N PRO A 199 3.80 9.85 -3.59
CA PRO A 199 4.62 10.68 -4.43
C PRO A 199 5.92 11.07 -3.73
N LEU A 200 7.03 10.98 -4.47
CA LEU A 200 8.35 11.43 -4.06
C LEU A 200 8.68 12.71 -4.83
N ARG A 201 8.29 13.85 -4.27
CA ARG A 201 8.50 15.19 -4.84
C ARG A 201 8.93 16.17 -3.73
N PRO A 202 10.19 16.09 -3.27
CA PRO A 202 10.66 16.84 -2.08
C PRO A 202 10.46 18.36 -2.22
N PHE A 203 10.70 18.92 -3.40
CA PHE A 203 10.54 20.36 -3.66
C PHE A 203 9.07 20.83 -3.70
N LYS A 204 8.10 19.90 -3.67
CA LYS A 204 6.65 20.18 -3.59
C LYS A 204 6.06 19.77 -2.24
N GLY A 205 6.88 19.60 -1.21
CA GLY A 205 6.43 19.17 0.11
C GLY A 205 5.91 17.72 0.18
N GLN A 206 6.11 16.93 -0.87
CA GLN A 206 5.67 15.54 -0.96
C GLN A 206 6.88 14.60 -0.80
N TRP A 207 7.30 14.43 0.45
CA TRP A 207 8.37 13.49 0.79
C TRP A 207 7.79 12.20 1.33
N GLN A 208 8.06 11.12 0.62
CA GLN A 208 7.79 9.76 1.09
C GLN A 208 9.06 8.95 1.02
N ARG A 209 9.27 8.07 2.00
CA ARG A 209 10.42 7.16 1.98
C ARG A 209 10.42 6.35 0.68
N PRO A 210 11.59 6.27 -0.01
CA PRO A 210 11.67 5.57 -1.31
C PRO A 210 11.39 4.07 -1.22
N ASP A 211 11.61 3.47 -0.05
CA ASP A 211 11.42 2.03 0.23
C ASP A 211 9.98 1.67 0.65
N LEU A 212 9.17 2.66 1.06
CA LEU A 212 7.77 2.43 1.40
C LEU A 212 6.92 2.56 0.13
N ARG A 213 6.65 1.43 -0.51
CA ARG A 213 5.85 1.33 -1.73
C ARG A 213 4.60 0.50 -1.51
N ASN A 214 3.57 0.79 -2.27
CA ASN A 214 2.33 0.04 -2.23
C ASN A 214 2.31 -1.04 -3.31
N HIS A 215 2.27 -2.30 -2.90
CA HIS A 215 2.28 -3.45 -3.80
C HIS A 215 0.87 -4.03 -4.08
N ARG A 216 -0.18 -3.31 -3.76
CA ARG A 216 -1.55 -3.75 -4.05
C ARG A 216 -1.81 -3.75 -5.55
N LYS A 217 -2.63 -4.71 -5.97
CA LYS A 217 -3.20 -4.84 -7.30
C LYS A 217 -4.67 -5.19 -7.08
N LEU A 218 -5.54 -4.29 -7.45
CA LEU A 218 -6.97 -4.40 -7.16
C LEU A 218 -7.77 -3.65 -8.23
N ILE A 219 -8.85 -4.25 -8.68
CA ILE A 219 -9.91 -3.61 -9.46
C ILE A 219 -11.21 -3.86 -8.71
N THR A 220 -11.98 -2.82 -8.46
CA THR A 220 -13.30 -2.89 -7.78
C THR A 220 -14.30 -1.98 -8.47
#